data_630d12fc81ae4cc350b1df77c3de7b7d
#
_entry.id   630d12fc81ae4cc350b1df77c3de7b7d
#
_cell.length_a   1.000
_cell.length_b   1.000
_cell.length_c   1.000
_cell.angle_alpha   90.00
_cell.angle_beta   90.00
_cell.angle_gamma   90.00
#
_symmetry.space_group_name_H-M   'P 1'
#
loop_
_entity.id
_entity.type
_entity.pdbx_description
1 polymer ?
#
loop_
_entity_poly.entity_id
_entity_poly.type
_entity_poly.pdbx_seq_one_letter_code
_entity_poly.pdbx_strand_id
1 'polypeptide(L)' 'MPNRPPYPREARVVAVEKGPQGQTVTWYQLRADYPEPDSLISEHPTEQEAVDARRRYEDPDKS' A
#
# COMPACT_ATOMS: atom_id res chain seq x y z
N MET A 1 6.26 16.72 17.25
CA MET A 1 4.97 16.26 16.75
C MET A 1 5.15 15.06 15.86
N PRO A 2 4.36 14.05 16.06
CA PRO A 2 4.42 12.91 15.16
C PRO A 2 3.97 13.28 13.74
N ASN A 3 4.67 12.77 12.78
CA ASN A 3 4.36 13.02 11.38
C ASN A 3 3.43 11.93 10.86
N ARG A 4 2.28 11.84 11.47
CA ARG A 4 1.29 10.87 11.05
C ARG A 4 0.29 11.50 10.11
N PRO A 5 -0.18 10.75 9.13
CA PRO A 5 -1.26 11.25 8.29
C PRO A 5 -2.52 11.37 9.13
N PRO A 6 -3.39 12.31 8.78
CA PRO A 6 -4.65 12.46 9.48
C PRO A 6 -5.54 11.25 9.27
N TYR A 7 -6.46 11.02 10.21
CA TYR A 7 -7.45 9.97 10.05
C TYR A 7 -8.75 10.56 9.51
N PRO A 8 -9.49 9.77 8.77
CA PRO A 8 -9.16 8.40 8.38
C PRO A 8 -8.02 8.38 7.37
N ARG A 9 -7.16 7.38 7.50
CA ARG A 9 -6.13 7.15 6.51
C ARG A 9 -6.71 6.28 5.43
N GLU A 10 -6.66 6.75 4.21
CA GLU A 10 -7.19 5.99 3.10
C GLU A 10 -6.06 5.49 2.22
N ALA A 11 -6.09 4.21 1.95
CA ALA A 11 -5.09 3.59 1.11
C ALA A 11 -5.78 2.64 0.15
N ARG A 12 -5.07 2.31 -0.91
CA ARG A 12 -5.61 1.41 -1.93
C ARG A 12 -4.56 0.39 -2.32
N VAL A 13 -5.02 -0.77 -2.73
CA VAL A 13 -4.15 -1.84 -3.21
C VAL A 13 -4.21 -1.82 -4.73
N VAL A 14 -3.04 -1.73 -5.36
CA VAL A 14 -2.92 -1.68 -6.81
C VAL A 14 -2.08 -2.85 -7.28
N ALA A 15 -2.63 -3.65 -8.19
CA ALA A 15 -1.88 -4.77 -8.76
C ALA A 15 -1.01 -4.25 -9.91
N VAL A 16 0.25 -4.61 -9.90
CA VAL A 16 1.19 -4.24 -10.95
C VAL A 16 1.95 -5.48 -11.39
N GLU A 17 2.36 -5.51 -12.63
CA GLU A 17 3.15 -6.60 -13.16
C GLU A 17 4.57 -6.14 -13.36
N LYS A 18 5.51 -6.95 -12.92
CA LYS A 18 6.92 -6.65 -13.03
C LYS A 18 7.66 -7.85 -13.60
N GLY A 19 8.74 -7.56 -14.31
CA GLY A 19 9.57 -8.60 -14.89
C GLY A 19 9.60 -8.50 -16.41
N PRO A 20 10.43 -9.33 -17.05
CA PRO A 20 10.52 -9.32 -18.49
C PRO A 20 9.24 -9.80 -19.13
N GLN A 21 8.99 -9.36 -20.33
CA GLN A 21 7.82 -9.73 -21.09
C GLN A 21 7.73 -11.25 -21.20
N GLY A 22 6.56 -11.79 -20.87
CA GLY A 22 6.35 -13.22 -20.90
C GLY A 22 6.68 -13.93 -19.60
N GLN A 23 7.30 -13.22 -18.65
CA GLN A 23 7.66 -13.80 -17.35
C GLN A 23 7.37 -12.81 -16.23
N THR A 24 6.26 -12.10 -16.36
CA THR A 24 5.92 -11.10 -15.34
C THR A 24 5.35 -11.76 -14.10
N VAL A 25 5.56 -11.10 -12.97
CA VAL A 25 5.01 -11.50 -11.69
C VAL A 25 4.15 -10.37 -11.18
N THR A 26 3.00 -10.70 -10.63
CA THR A 26 2.11 -9.69 -10.10
C THR A 26 2.53 -9.32 -8.69
N TRP A 27 2.67 -8.02 -8.46
CA TRP A 27 2.94 -7.46 -7.14
C TRP A 27 1.76 -6.59 -6.75
N TYR A 28 1.54 -6.46 -5.47
CA TYR A 28 0.44 -5.67 -4.94
C TYR A 28 1.01 -4.53 -4.14
N GLN A 29 0.78 -3.32 -4.63
CA GLN A 29 1.31 -2.11 -4.01
C GLN A 29 0.24 -1.47 -3.17
N LEU A 30 0.64 -1.03 -1.97
CA LEU A 30 -0.22 -0.24 -1.12
C LEU A 30 0.12 1.22 -1.36
N ARG A 31 -0.86 1.98 -1.80
CA ARG A 31 -0.66 3.40 -2.12
C ARG A 31 -1.65 4.26 -1.38
N ALA A 32 -1.23 5.46 -1.08
CA ALA A 32 -2.06 6.44 -0.39
C ALA A 32 -1.71 7.83 -0.91
N ASP A 33 -2.50 8.81 -0.49
CA ASP A 33 -2.32 10.18 -0.97
C ASP A 33 -1.69 11.08 0.09
N TYR A 34 -0.97 10.51 1.02
CA TYR A 34 -0.26 11.26 2.04
C TYR A 34 1.11 10.61 2.24
N PRO A 35 2.16 11.40 2.38
CA PRO A 35 2.20 12.87 2.37
C PRO A 35 2.03 13.49 0.98
N GLU A 36 2.16 12.70 -0.07
CA GLU A 36 1.99 13.16 -1.43
C GLU A 36 1.00 12.28 -2.17
N PRO A 37 0.32 12.83 -3.20
CA PRO A 37 -0.62 12.02 -3.98
C PRO A 37 0.07 10.78 -4.56
N ASP A 38 -0.64 9.66 -4.48
CA ASP A 38 -0.21 8.40 -5.06
C ASP A 38 1.16 7.94 -4.55
N SER A 39 1.39 8.10 -3.25
CA SER A 39 2.64 7.67 -2.64
C SER A 39 2.65 6.16 -2.43
N LEU A 40 3.78 5.54 -2.71
CA LEU A 40 3.95 4.11 -2.47
C LEU A 40 4.26 3.90 -0.99
N ILE A 41 3.40 3.16 -0.31
CA ILE A 41 3.58 2.85 1.11
C ILE A 41 4.38 1.56 1.27
N SER A 42 3.95 0.51 0.55
CA SER A 42 4.64 -0.78 0.63
C SER A 42 4.27 -1.60 -0.60
N GLU A 43 4.98 -2.72 -0.77
CA GLU A 43 4.75 -3.60 -1.89
C GLU A 43 4.83 -5.04 -1.39
N HIS A 44 3.93 -5.88 -1.87
CA HIS A 44 3.80 -7.24 -1.36
C HIS A 44 3.60 -8.23 -2.50
N PRO A 45 4.10 -9.46 -2.34
CA PRO A 45 3.96 -10.47 -3.39
C PRO A 45 2.55 -11.07 -3.49
N THR A 46 1.72 -10.90 -2.46
CA THR A 46 0.37 -11.44 -2.49
C THR A 46 -0.64 -10.37 -2.12
N GLU A 47 -1.85 -10.54 -2.65
CA GLU A 47 -2.93 -9.61 -2.35
C GLU A 47 -3.27 -9.62 -0.86
N GLN A 48 -3.25 -10.81 -0.25
CA GLN A 48 -3.57 -10.94 1.16
C GLN A 48 -2.64 -10.09 2.02
N GLU A 49 -1.35 -10.13 1.73
CA GLU A 49 -0.40 -9.34 2.47
C GLU A 49 -0.62 -7.85 2.28
N ALA A 50 -0.98 -7.45 1.06
CA ALA A 50 -1.26 -6.05 0.79
C ALA A 50 -2.50 -5.58 1.53
N VAL A 51 -3.54 -6.42 1.56
CA VAL A 51 -4.77 -6.10 2.27
C VAL A 51 -4.51 -5.98 3.77
N ASP A 52 -3.69 -6.88 4.31
CA ASP A 52 -3.33 -6.81 5.72
C ASP A 52 -2.54 -5.55 6.04
N ALA A 53 -1.64 -5.18 5.14
CA ALA A 53 -0.86 -3.96 5.32
C ALA A 53 -1.76 -2.73 5.27
N ARG A 54 -2.75 -2.75 4.38
CA ARG A 54 -3.72 -1.66 4.30
C ARG A 54 -4.51 -1.52 5.59
N ARG A 55 -4.94 -2.64 6.15
CA ARG A 55 -5.66 -2.63 7.41
C ARG A 55 -4.86 -1.99 8.52
N ARG A 56 -3.59 -2.37 8.62
CA ARG A 56 -2.72 -1.81 9.64
C ARG A 56 -2.49 -0.33 9.42
N TYR A 57 -2.35 0.06 8.17
CA TYR A 57 -2.12 1.46 7.83
C TYR A 57 -3.33 2.31 8.21
N GLU A 58 -4.54 1.79 8.00
CA GLU A 58 -5.77 2.53 8.26
C GLU A 58 -6.24 2.43 9.70
N ASP A 59 -5.65 1.56 10.50
CA ASP A 59 -6.08 1.32 11.87
C ASP A 59 -5.46 2.34 12.83
N PRO A 60 -6.26 3.19 13.47
CA PRO A 60 -5.73 4.20 14.38
C PRO A 60 -5.08 3.59 15.62
N ASP A 61 -5.47 2.39 16.00
CA ASP A 61 -4.92 1.74 17.18
C ASP A 61 -3.56 1.11 16.93
N LYS A 62 -3.19 0.96 15.67
CA LYS A 62 -1.94 0.30 15.30
C LYS A 62 -0.87 1.26 14.84
N SER A 63 -1.18 2.49 14.68
CA SER A 63 -0.24 3.47 14.13
C SER A 63 0.45 4.34 15.16
#